data_27b4c8c28081f43c59de4b8621ace51c
#
_entry.id   27b4c8c28081f43c59de4b8621ace51c
#
_cell.length_a   1.000
_cell.length_b   1.000
_cell.length_c   1.000
_cell.angle_alpha   90.00
_cell.angle_beta   90.00
_cell.angle_gamma   90.00
#
_symmetry.space_group_name_H-M   'P 1'
#
loop_
_entity.id
_entity.type
_entity.pdbx_description
1 polymer ?
#
loop_
_entity_poly.entity_id
_entity_poly.type
_entity_poly.pdbx_seq_one_letter_code
_entity_poly.pdbx_strand_id
1 'polypeptide(L)'
;MSRGNSLLRVAGMATMPSRATTAPRAIESILPQVSRLWLFLDRFDAVPEYAEHERIEVLRSQDHGDLRANGKFLSLALDVGPCTFFGVDDDVLYPADYCRTLESHLGRWSGATAVGVHGGLLRAPVTSYARDLKVLHRRAPRQHPTEVDLLGSDSVAFRTSTLRFDVRDWPDVNMVDLSFALSARRRSVPLVTVPRKAYWLSALDENQSDSIWAGVLRDDSRQTALAQELVALPRPPLPRRRSRWPRLFVRAP
;
A
#
# COMPACT_ATOMS: atom_id res chain seq x y z
N MET A 1 21.94 18.82 18.85
CA MET A 1 20.70 18.61 18.08
C MET A 1 20.81 17.23 17.41
N SER A 2 20.21 16.20 18.00
CA SER A 2 20.19 14.84 17.42
C SER A 2 19.38 14.89 16.14
N ARG A 3 20.02 14.71 14.99
CA ARG A 3 19.33 14.40 13.72
C ARG A 3 18.63 13.07 13.96
N GLY A 4 17.33 13.10 14.21
CA GLY A 4 16.54 11.87 14.28
C GLY A 4 16.82 11.08 13.00
N ASN A 5 17.34 9.87 13.16
CA ASN A 5 17.64 8.97 12.06
C ASN A 5 16.32 8.67 11.33
N SER A 6 16.02 9.43 10.26
CA SER A 6 14.84 9.17 9.44
C SER A 6 15.02 7.79 8.80
N LEU A 7 14.04 6.92 8.96
CA LEU A 7 14.06 5.62 8.31
C LEU A 7 14.19 5.83 6.79
N LEU A 8 14.88 4.91 6.13
CA LEU A 8 14.92 4.87 4.68
C LEU A 8 13.49 4.74 4.13
N ARG A 9 13.25 5.37 2.99
CA ARG A 9 12.01 5.21 2.22
C ARG A 9 12.26 4.20 1.13
N VAL A 10 11.44 3.17 1.10
CA VAL A 10 11.53 2.11 0.10
C VAL A 10 10.14 1.92 -0.52
N ALA A 11 10.07 1.85 -1.84
CA ALA A 11 8.82 1.54 -2.53
C ALA A 11 8.87 0.16 -3.17
N GLY A 12 7.70 -0.47 -3.30
CA GLY A 12 7.50 -1.67 -4.09
C GLY A 12 6.42 -1.45 -5.13
N MET A 13 6.71 -1.80 -6.38
CA MET A 13 5.84 -1.70 -7.55
C MET A 13 5.87 -3.01 -8.31
N ALA A 14 4.73 -3.43 -8.86
CA ALA A 14 4.67 -4.50 -9.86
C ALA A 14 4.20 -3.90 -11.17
N THR A 15 4.75 -4.38 -12.29
CA THR A 15 4.36 -3.95 -13.64
C THR A 15 4.40 -5.12 -14.62
N MET A 16 3.72 -4.97 -15.75
CA MET A 16 3.60 -5.95 -16.80
C MET A 16 3.76 -5.29 -18.19
N PRO A 17 4.05 -6.02 -19.28
CA PRO A 17 4.33 -5.43 -20.59
C PRO A 17 3.24 -4.48 -21.11
N SER A 18 1.95 -4.73 -20.81
CA SER A 18 0.86 -3.85 -21.21
C SER A 18 0.90 -2.47 -20.55
N ARG A 19 1.74 -2.25 -19.53
CA ARG A 19 1.93 -1.00 -18.79
C ARG A 19 3.13 -0.17 -19.28
N ALA A 20 3.69 -0.49 -20.44
CA ALA A 20 4.88 0.18 -20.97
C ALA A 20 4.74 1.71 -21.13
N THR A 21 3.51 2.22 -21.26
CA THR A 21 3.24 3.67 -21.37
C THR A 21 3.02 4.35 -20.02
N THR A 22 2.55 3.65 -19.00
CA THR A 22 2.22 4.21 -17.69
C THR A 22 3.33 4.01 -16.67
N ALA A 23 3.97 2.83 -16.66
CA ALA A 23 4.99 2.48 -15.69
C ALA A 23 6.17 3.47 -15.63
N PRO A 24 6.77 3.94 -16.76
CA PRO A 24 7.85 4.91 -16.70
C PRO A 24 7.44 6.20 -15.98
N ARG A 25 6.25 6.72 -16.27
CA ARG A 25 5.70 7.95 -15.67
C ARG A 25 5.42 7.79 -14.18
N ALA A 26 4.88 6.64 -13.77
CA ALA A 26 4.67 6.32 -12.35
C ALA A 26 6.01 6.23 -11.62
N ILE A 27 7.01 5.55 -12.20
CA ILE A 27 8.38 5.45 -11.66
C ILE A 27 9.02 6.83 -11.53
N GLU A 28 8.98 7.67 -12.56
CA GLU A 28 9.50 9.03 -12.51
C GLU A 28 8.89 9.87 -11.39
N SER A 29 7.62 9.65 -11.07
CA SER A 29 6.92 10.39 -10.02
C SER A 29 7.27 9.95 -8.59
N ILE A 30 7.61 8.66 -8.38
CA ILE A 30 7.89 8.11 -7.06
C ILE A 30 9.39 8.01 -6.74
N LEU A 31 10.22 7.74 -7.74
CA LEU A 31 11.66 7.48 -7.56
C LEU A 31 12.42 8.63 -6.87
N PRO A 32 12.13 9.93 -7.12
CA PRO A 32 12.77 11.04 -6.40
C PRO A 32 12.48 11.07 -4.89
N GLN A 33 11.42 10.40 -4.45
CA GLN A 33 10.92 10.43 -3.07
C GLN A 33 11.43 9.27 -2.20
N VAL A 34 12.05 8.25 -2.82
CA VAL A 34 12.48 7.02 -2.16
C VAL A 34 13.97 6.77 -2.35
N SER A 35 14.58 6.07 -1.40
CA SER A 35 15.98 5.66 -1.50
C SER A 35 16.15 4.47 -2.43
N ARG A 36 15.11 3.63 -2.56
CA ARG A 36 15.09 2.43 -3.39
C ARG A 36 13.68 2.10 -3.84
N LEU A 37 13.54 1.65 -5.08
CA LEU A 37 12.34 1.08 -5.65
C LEU A 37 12.60 -0.40 -5.99
N TRP A 38 11.83 -1.31 -5.40
CA TRP A 38 11.76 -2.71 -5.80
C TRP A 38 10.71 -2.85 -6.88
N LEU A 39 11.14 -3.18 -8.10
CA LEU A 39 10.28 -3.29 -9.27
C LEU A 39 10.11 -4.75 -9.67
N PHE A 40 8.93 -5.30 -9.45
CA PHE A 40 8.58 -6.65 -9.88
C PHE A 40 8.10 -6.62 -11.34
N LEU A 41 8.84 -7.28 -12.21
CA LEU A 41 8.54 -7.43 -13.65
C LEU A 41 7.75 -8.72 -13.86
N ASP A 42 6.43 -8.59 -14.05
CA ASP A 42 5.56 -9.72 -14.34
C ASP A 42 5.57 -10.05 -15.83
N ARG A 43 6.10 -11.24 -16.21
CA ARG A 43 6.12 -11.77 -17.59
C ARG A 43 6.80 -10.86 -18.62
N PHE A 44 7.89 -10.20 -18.22
CA PHE A 44 8.77 -9.52 -19.17
C PHE A 44 9.82 -10.48 -19.71
N ASP A 45 10.03 -10.48 -21.03
CA ASP A 45 11.11 -11.26 -21.66
C ASP A 45 12.49 -10.68 -21.33
N ALA A 46 12.60 -9.34 -21.29
CA ALA A 46 13.82 -8.61 -20.95
C ALA A 46 13.52 -7.49 -19.95
N VAL A 47 14.56 -7.02 -19.25
CA VAL A 47 14.47 -5.84 -18.40
C VAL A 47 14.27 -4.61 -19.30
N PRO A 48 13.20 -3.82 -19.13
CA PRO A 48 12.99 -2.64 -19.92
C PRO A 48 13.92 -1.50 -19.50
N GLU A 49 14.31 -0.64 -20.45
CA GLU A 49 15.24 0.48 -20.25
C GLU A 49 14.87 1.39 -19.04
N TYR A 50 13.57 1.67 -18.85
CA TYR A 50 13.11 2.49 -17.73
C TYR A 50 13.34 1.87 -16.34
N ALA A 51 13.69 0.58 -16.28
CA ALA A 51 14.07 -0.10 -15.04
C ALA A 51 15.59 -0.06 -14.79
N GLU A 52 16.39 0.42 -15.75
CA GLU A 52 17.84 0.56 -15.65
C GLU A 52 18.23 1.83 -14.89
N HIS A 53 18.14 1.79 -13.56
CA HIS A 53 18.49 2.92 -12.71
C HIS A 53 19.10 2.42 -11.39
N GLU A 54 20.14 3.10 -10.88
CA GLU A 54 20.91 2.70 -9.67
C GLU A 54 20.06 2.48 -8.40
N ARG A 55 18.89 3.11 -8.31
CA ARG A 55 17.96 2.98 -7.18
C ARG A 55 16.82 2.02 -7.45
N ILE A 56 16.79 1.35 -8.59
CA ILE A 56 15.78 0.34 -8.93
C ILE A 56 16.39 -1.05 -8.76
N GLU A 57 15.77 -1.87 -7.92
CA GLU A 57 16.07 -3.29 -7.76
C GLU A 57 15.00 -4.09 -8.49
N VAL A 58 15.41 -4.78 -9.54
CA VAL A 58 14.51 -5.57 -10.37
C VAL A 58 14.34 -6.97 -9.80
N LEU A 59 13.09 -7.39 -9.67
CA LEU A 59 12.68 -8.77 -9.36
C LEU A 59 11.85 -9.28 -10.56
N ARG A 60 12.10 -10.50 -11.02
CA ARG A 60 11.44 -11.05 -12.19
C ARG A 60 10.56 -12.24 -11.84
N SER A 61 9.40 -12.36 -12.49
CA SER A 61 8.50 -13.51 -12.31
C SER A 61 9.15 -14.84 -12.69
N GLN A 62 10.13 -14.84 -13.59
CA GLN A 62 10.92 -16.04 -13.95
C GLN A 62 11.70 -16.60 -12.76
N ASP A 63 12.16 -15.74 -11.84
CA ASP A 63 12.99 -16.12 -10.69
C ASP A 63 12.15 -16.40 -9.43
N HIS A 64 10.95 -15.80 -9.35
CA HIS A 64 10.15 -15.77 -8.11
C HIS A 64 8.74 -16.34 -8.25
N GLY A 65 8.35 -16.79 -9.46
CA GLY A 65 7.03 -17.35 -9.74
C GLY A 65 5.98 -16.30 -10.11
N ASP A 66 4.78 -16.78 -10.47
CA ASP A 66 3.66 -15.96 -10.94
C ASP A 66 2.98 -15.24 -9.75
N LEU A 67 3.58 -14.16 -9.28
CA LEU A 67 3.06 -13.33 -8.19
C LEU A 67 2.17 -12.19 -8.69
N ARG A 68 2.24 -11.83 -9.96
CA ARG A 68 1.49 -10.72 -10.56
C ARG A 68 1.56 -9.45 -9.71
N ALA A 69 0.42 -8.82 -9.41
CA ALA A 69 0.36 -7.61 -8.59
C ALA A 69 0.86 -7.80 -7.13
N ASN A 70 0.86 -9.03 -6.59
CA ASN A 70 1.42 -9.33 -5.26
C ASN A 70 2.92 -9.07 -5.22
N GLY A 71 3.62 -9.21 -6.37
CA GLY A 71 5.06 -9.03 -6.49
C GLY A 71 5.58 -7.69 -5.97
N LYS A 72 4.74 -6.63 -5.93
CA LYS A 72 5.12 -5.32 -5.35
C LYS A 72 5.57 -5.40 -3.89
N PHE A 73 5.15 -6.42 -3.15
CA PHE A 73 5.52 -6.62 -1.75
C PHE A 73 6.54 -7.74 -1.53
N LEU A 74 7.05 -8.38 -2.60
CA LEU A 74 7.98 -9.51 -2.48
C LEU A 74 9.25 -9.15 -1.69
N SER A 75 9.76 -7.94 -1.86
CA SER A 75 10.95 -7.46 -1.15
C SER A 75 10.81 -7.48 0.38
N LEU A 76 9.60 -7.51 0.93
CA LEU A 76 9.37 -7.66 2.37
C LEU A 76 9.80 -9.04 2.90
N ALA A 77 9.76 -10.08 2.07
CA ALA A 77 10.27 -11.41 2.39
C ALA A 77 11.79 -11.52 2.15
N LEU A 78 12.35 -10.62 1.36
CA LEU A 78 13.78 -10.45 1.17
C LEU A 78 14.31 -9.48 2.24
N ASP A 79 15.62 -9.22 2.25
CA ASP A 79 16.21 -8.34 3.27
C ASP A 79 16.08 -6.86 2.88
N VAL A 80 14.86 -6.30 3.00
CA VAL A 80 14.61 -4.87 2.74
C VAL A 80 15.11 -3.96 3.87
N GLY A 81 15.47 -4.53 5.03
CA GLY A 81 15.91 -3.79 6.21
C GLY A 81 14.80 -2.96 6.90
N PRO A 82 15.16 -2.24 7.99
CA PRO A 82 14.23 -1.32 8.67
C PRO A 82 13.98 -0.07 7.82
N CYS A 83 12.74 0.14 7.36
CA CYS A 83 12.37 1.27 6.51
C CYS A 83 10.90 1.67 6.68
N THR A 84 10.51 2.81 6.12
CA THR A 84 9.13 3.09 5.74
C THR A 84 8.91 2.52 4.34
N PHE A 85 8.03 1.54 4.23
CA PHE A 85 7.69 0.89 2.98
C PHE A 85 6.44 1.53 2.37
N PHE A 86 6.46 1.74 1.04
CA PHE A 86 5.36 2.27 0.25
C PHE A 86 4.96 1.26 -0.81
N GLY A 87 3.71 0.78 -0.76
CA GLY A 87 3.10 0.06 -1.88
C GLY A 87 2.57 1.07 -2.89
N VAL A 88 2.98 0.93 -4.15
CA VAL A 88 2.63 1.83 -5.25
C VAL A 88 2.27 1.05 -6.52
N ASP A 89 1.49 1.66 -7.41
CA ASP A 89 1.08 1.07 -8.68
C ASP A 89 1.72 1.78 -9.88
N ASP A 90 1.78 1.08 -11.00
CA ASP A 90 2.41 1.48 -12.25
C ASP A 90 1.52 2.36 -13.15
N ASP A 91 0.33 2.72 -12.66
CA ASP A 91 -0.66 3.54 -13.36
C ASP A 91 -1.13 4.75 -12.53
N VAL A 92 -0.36 5.13 -11.51
CA VAL A 92 -0.66 6.26 -10.63
C VAL A 92 0.48 7.28 -10.63
N LEU A 93 0.15 8.57 -10.78
CA LEU A 93 1.08 9.68 -10.54
C LEU A 93 1.05 10.08 -9.07
N TYR A 94 2.23 10.05 -8.46
CA TYR A 94 2.45 10.40 -7.06
C TYR A 94 2.94 11.85 -6.95
N PRO A 95 2.23 12.74 -6.22
CA PRO A 95 2.69 14.10 -6.03
C PRO A 95 4.02 14.15 -5.27
N ALA A 96 4.83 15.18 -5.49
CA ALA A 96 6.18 15.30 -4.93
C ALA A 96 6.25 15.26 -3.38
N ASP A 97 5.13 15.43 -2.71
CA ASP A 97 5.02 15.35 -1.25
C ASP A 97 4.40 14.04 -0.73
N TYR A 98 4.17 13.06 -1.61
CA TYR A 98 3.44 11.82 -1.28
C TYR A 98 4.08 11.04 -0.12
N CYS A 99 5.34 10.63 -0.26
CA CYS A 99 6.02 9.85 0.78
C CYS A 99 6.12 10.62 2.09
N ARG A 100 6.48 11.91 2.04
CA ARG A 100 6.57 12.78 3.22
C ARG A 100 5.22 12.91 3.93
N THR A 101 4.14 13.04 3.17
CA THR A 101 2.79 13.16 3.72
C THR A 101 2.38 11.89 4.44
N LEU A 102 2.54 10.71 3.82
CA LEU A 102 2.19 9.44 4.47
C LEU A 102 3.06 9.17 5.70
N GLU A 103 4.36 9.44 5.66
CA GLU A 103 5.24 9.32 6.84
C GLU A 103 4.81 10.25 7.98
N SER A 104 4.42 11.49 7.67
CA SER A 104 3.89 12.42 8.67
C SER A 104 2.64 11.83 9.34
N HIS A 105 1.78 11.16 8.57
CA HIS A 105 0.60 10.50 9.13
C HIS A 105 0.94 9.26 9.96
N LEU A 106 1.89 8.43 9.54
CA LEU A 106 2.42 7.32 10.36
C LEU A 106 2.99 7.83 11.68
N GLY A 107 3.74 8.93 11.65
CA GLY A 107 4.33 9.53 12.84
C GLY A 107 3.33 10.07 13.89
N ARG A 108 2.06 10.26 13.50
CA ARG A 108 1.01 10.72 14.42
C ARG A 108 0.49 9.64 15.37
N TRP A 109 0.79 8.38 15.12
CA TRP A 109 0.33 7.26 15.94
C TRP A 109 1.44 6.80 16.88
N SER A 110 1.07 6.43 18.11
CA SER A 110 2.02 5.96 19.12
C SER A 110 2.41 4.49 18.96
N GLY A 111 1.70 3.76 18.12
CA GLY A 111 1.87 2.32 17.89
C GLY A 111 1.88 1.93 16.41
N ALA A 112 1.86 0.64 16.17
CA ALA A 112 1.78 0.06 14.84
C ALA A 112 0.54 0.54 14.09
N THR A 113 0.71 0.98 12.86
CA THR A 113 -0.37 1.46 11.98
C THR A 113 0.11 1.37 10.54
N ALA A 114 -0.77 1.04 9.61
CA ALA A 114 -0.56 1.30 8.19
C ALA A 114 -1.49 2.41 7.73
N VAL A 115 -1.01 3.29 6.87
CA VAL A 115 -1.78 4.42 6.34
C VAL A 115 -1.85 4.34 4.82
N GLY A 116 -2.90 4.91 4.24
CA GLY A 116 -3.05 4.92 2.79
C GLY A 116 -4.02 6.00 2.31
N VAL A 117 -4.19 6.10 1.01
CA VAL A 117 -5.05 7.11 0.38
C VAL A 117 -6.39 6.49 -0.02
N HIS A 118 -6.35 5.34 -0.68
CA HIS A 118 -7.52 4.55 -1.04
C HIS A 118 -7.85 3.57 0.08
N GLY A 119 -9.13 3.28 0.32
CA GLY A 119 -9.54 2.31 1.32
C GLY A 119 -10.98 1.86 1.17
N GLY A 120 -11.38 0.90 2.00
CA GLY A 120 -12.72 0.34 1.99
C GLY A 120 -13.20 -0.06 3.38
N LEU A 121 -14.52 -0.01 3.54
CA LEU A 121 -15.24 -0.50 4.70
C LEU A 121 -16.15 -1.63 4.26
N LEU A 122 -16.06 -2.78 4.93
CA LEU A 122 -16.92 -3.94 4.69
C LEU A 122 -18.15 -3.88 5.60
N ARG A 123 -19.32 -4.03 5.00
CA ARG A 123 -20.58 -4.18 5.74
C ARG A 123 -20.83 -5.64 6.06
N ALA A 124 -20.79 -5.97 7.34
CA ALA A 124 -21.13 -7.34 7.80
C ALA A 124 -22.65 -7.51 7.94
N PRO A 125 -23.19 -8.73 7.68
CA PRO A 125 -22.48 -9.88 7.13
C PRO A 125 -22.10 -9.70 5.66
N VAL A 126 -20.89 -10.10 5.27
CA VAL A 126 -20.43 -10.00 3.88
C VAL A 126 -21.05 -11.15 3.08
N THR A 127 -21.86 -10.82 2.08
CA THR A 127 -22.52 -11.75 1.16
C THR A 127 -22.01 -11.64 -0.27
N SER A 128 -21.47 -10.48 -0.62
CA SER A 128 -20.77 -10.17 -1.88
C SER A 128 -19.78 -9.06 -1.62
N TYR A 129 -18.52 -9.31 -1.95
CA TYR A 129 -17.47 -8.30 -1.79
C TYR A 129 -17.80 -7.01 -2.55
N ALA A 130 -18.21 -7.13 -3.80
CA ALA A 130 -18.49 -5.98 -4.64
C ALA A 130 -19.67 -5.11 -4.12
N ARG A 131 -20.70 -5.73 -3.53
CA ARG A 131 -21.89 -5.02 -3.01
C ARG A 131 -21.72 -4.51 -1.59
N ASP A 132 -20.95 -5.25 -0.76
CA ASP A 132 -20.82 -4.94 0.66
C ASP A 132 -19.59 -4.07 0.96
N LEU A 133 -18.76 -3.76 -0.05
CA LEU A 133 -17.64 -2.85 0.05
C LEU A 133 -18.05 -1.39 -0.19
N LYS A 134 -17.93 -0.57 0.84
CA LYS A 134 -18.00 0.89 0.71
C LYS A 134 -16.63 1.46 0.42
N VAL A 135 -16.37 1.84 -0.81
CA VAL A 135 -15.08 2.38 -1.26
C VAL A 135 -14.90 3.84 -0.80
N LEU A 136 -13.75 4.13 -0.21
CA LEU A 136 -13.26 5.47 0.09
C LEU A 136 -12.25 5.87 -0.98
N HIS A 137 -12.77 6.26 -2.15
CA HIS A 137 -11.99 6.40 -3.38
C HIS A 137 -10.88 7.47 -3.26
N ARG A 138 -9.70 7.20 -3.85
CA ARG A 138 -8.52 8.09 -3.80
C ARG A 138 -8.76 9.49 -4.36
N ARG A 139 -9.70 9.66 -5.31
CA ARG A 139 -10.06 10.97 -5.88
C ARG A 139 -10.93 11.82 -4.97
N ALA A 140 -11.64 11.21 -4.04
CA ALA A 140 -12.53 11.94 -3.14
C ALA A 140 -11.71 12.64 -2.03
N PRO A 141 -12.07 13.90 -1.68
CA PRO A 141 -11.41 14.61 -0.59
C PRO A 141 -11.74 13.94 0.76
N ARG A 142 -10.85 14.08 1.72
CA ARG A 142 -11.05 13.60 3.09
C ARG A 142 -10.44 14.56 4.08
N GLN A 143 -11.25 14.99 5.05
CA GLN A 143 -10.80 15.97 6.04
C GLN A 143 -10.13 15.32 7.26
N HIS A 144 -10.53 14.09 7.60
CA HIS A 144 -10.06 13.39 8.80
C HIS A 144 -9.50 12.00 8.46
N PRO A 145 -8.51 11.52 9.23
CA PRO A 145 -8.10 10.12 9.16
C PRO A 145 -9.30 9.23 9.47
N THR A 146 -9.47 8.17 8.69
CA THR A 146 -10.60 7.24 8.85
C THR A 146 -10.06 5.83 8.92
N GLU A 147 -10.40 5.09 9.98
CA GLU A 147 -10.13 3.67 10.09
C GLU A 147 -10.94 2.91 9.04
N VAL A 148 -10.29 1.92 8.41
CA VAL A 148 -10.87 1.14 7.32
C VAL A 148 -10.58 -0.34 7.50
N ASP A 149 -11.31 -1.19 6.79
CA ASP A 149 -11.06 -2.63 6.76
C ASP A 149 -9.97 -3.00 5.77
N LEU A 150 -9.88 -2.27 4.65
CA LEU A 150 -8.81 -2.45 3.64
C LEU A 150 -8.19 -1.10 3.28
N LEU A 151 -6.92 -1.15 2.86
CA LEU A 151 -6.25 -0.07 2.12
C LEU A 151 -5.96 -0.56 0.70
N GLY A 152 -6.10 0.33 -0.27
CA GLY A 152 -5.62 0.09 -1.63
C GLY A 152 -4.10 -0.02 -1.64
N SER A 153 -3.61 -1.09 -2.21
CA SER A 153 -2.17 -1.36 -2.33
C SER A 153 -1.43 -0.38 -3.24
N ASP A 154 -2.21 0.41 -4.00
CA ASP A 154 -1.75 1.51 -4.85
C ASP A 154 -1.19 2.71 -4.07
N SER A 155 -1.47 2.78 -2.77
CA SER A 155 -1.20 4.00 -2.01
C SER A 155 -1.04 3.75 -0.51
N VAL A 156 -0.40 2.65 -0.12
CA VAL A 156 -0.22 2.26 1.27
C VAL A 156 1.20 2.57 1.75
N ALA A 157 1.33 2.95 3.03
CA ALA A 157 2.62 3.09 3.71
C ALA A 157 2.57 2.49 5.12
N PHE A 158 3.67 1.85 5.53
CA PHE A 158 3.86 1.27 6.86
C PHE A 158 5.35 1.13 7.19
N ARG A 159 5.66 0.87 8.45
CA ARG A 159 7.04 0.56 8.87
C ARG A 159 7.27 -0.93 8.83
N THR A 160 8.38 -1.39 8.25
CA THR A 160 8.74 -2.81 8.19
C THR A 160 8.99 -3.42 9.56
N SER A 161 9.28 -2.59 10.58
CA SER A 161 9.37 -3.03 11.98
C SER A 161 8.00 -3.38 12.61
N THR A 162 6.90 -2.93 12.01
CA THR A 162 5.54 -3.16 12.55
C THR A 162 4.71 -4.11 11.70
N LEU A 163 4.99 -4.19 10.41
CA LEU A 163 4.28 -5.06 9.49
C LEU A 163 5.26 -5.65 8.48
N ARG A 164 5.40 -6.96 8.51
CA ARG A 164 6.19 -7.74 7.57
C ARG A 164 5.46 -9.05 7.27
N PHE A 165 5.43 -9.47 6.03
CA PHE A 165 4.79 -10.69 5.56
C PHE A 165 5.49 -11.19 4.31
N ASP A 166 5.27 -12.46 3.96
CA ASP A 166 5.69 -13.04 2.70
C ASP A 166 4.46 -13.15 1.78
N VAL A 167 4.53 -12.57 0.60
CA VAL A 167 3.44 -12.64 -0.39
C VAL A 167 3.26 -14.04 -0.98
N ARG A 168 4.27 -14.91 -0.85
CA ARG A 168 4.21 -16.30 -1.28
C ARG A 168 3.28 -17.14 -0.39
N ASP A 169 2.99 -16.68 0.83
CA ASP A 169 2.02 -17.28 1.74
C ASP A 169 0.57 -16.85 1.43
N TRP A 170 0.38 -15.92 0.50
CA TRP A 170 -0.97 -15.48 0.16
C TRP A 170 -1.68 -16.50 -0.72
N PRO A 171 -2.96 -16.81 -0.44
CA PRO A 171 -3.66 -17.90 -1.11
C PRO A 171 -3.96 -17.60 -2.58
N ASP A 172 -4.00 -16.33 -2.95
CA ASP A 172 -4.41 -15.86 -4.26
C ASP A 172 -3.52 -14.75 -4.81
N VAL A 173 -3.35 -14.73 -6.12
CA VAL A 173 -2.75 -13.61 -6.86
C VAL A 173 -3.83 -12.57 -7.19
N ASN A 174 -3.43 -11.30 -7.39
CA ASN A 174 -4.31 -10.18 -7.75
C ASN A 174 -5.42 -9.86 -6.71
N MET A 175 -5.31 -10.35 -5.47
CA MET A 175 -6.18 -9.95 -4.36
C MET A 175 -5.41 -9.17 -3.30
N VAL A 176 -4.53 -8.29 -3.77
CA VAL A 176 -3.49 -7.63 -2.97
C VAL A 176 -4.08 -6.89 -1.78
N ASP A 177 -5.16 -6.13 -1.98
CA ASP A 177 -5.77 -5.30 -0.94
C ASP A 177 -6.34 -6.13 0.21
N LEU A 178 -7.05 -7.24 -0.13
CA LEU A 178 -7.61 -8.17 0.85
C LEU A 178 -6.51 -8.97 1.57
N SER A 179 -5.53 -9.48 0.84
CA SER A 179 -4.42 -10.25 1.41
C SER A 179 -3.53 -9.36 2.30
N PHE A 180 -3.30 -8.11 1.91
CA PHE A 180 -2.64 -7.10 2.75
C PHE A 180 -3.45 -6.83 4.03
N ALA A 181 -4.75 -6.61 3.90
CA ALA A 181 -5.65 -6.36 5.03
C ALA A 181 -5.67 -7.53 6.03
N LEU A 182 -5.74 -8.77 5.54
CA LEU A 182 -5.64 -9.99 6.36
C LEU A 182 -4.28 -10.07 7.07
N SER A 183 -3.19 -9.79 6.35
CA SER A 183 -1.84 -9.80 6.92
C SER A 183 -1.68 -8.76 8.03
N ALA A 184 -2.26 -7.56 7.86
CA ALA A 184 -2.28 -6.50 8.86
C ALA A 184 -3.18 -6.88 10.06
N ARG A 185 -4.39 -7.39 9.78
CA ARG A 185 -5.37 -7.78 10.81
C ARG A 185 -4.84 -8.88 11.72
N ARG A 186 -4.23 -9.93 11.16
CA ARG A 186 -3.60 -11.03 11.91
C ARG A 186 -2.45 -10.57 12.80
N ARG A 187 -1.81 -9.43 12.48
CA ARG A 187 -0.72 -8.80 13.24
C ARG A 187 -1.17 -7.64 14.13
N SER A 188 -2.48 -7.46 14.26
CA SER A 188 -3.09 -6.37 15.03
C SER A 188 -2.61 -4.98 14.61
N VAL A 189 -2.42 -4.77 13.29
CA VAL A 189 -2.05 -3.47 12.69
C VAL A 189 -3.30 -2.83 12.09
N PRO A 190 -3.81 -1.74 12.67
CA PRO A 190 -4.96 -1.02 12.13
C PRO A 190 -4.61 -0.28 10.83
N LEU A 191 -5.61 -0.17 9.96
CA LEU A 191 -5.51 0.46 8.66
C LEU A 191 -6.25 1.80 8.68
N VAL A 192 -5.62 2.86 8.18
CA VAL A 192 -6.17 4.23 8.26
C VAL A 192 -5.99 4.97 6.94
N THR A 193 -7.07 5.50 6.37
CA THR A 193 -6.95 6.45 5.25
C THR A 193 -6.58 7.84 5.77
N VAL A 194 -5.70 8.54 5.03
CA VAL A 194 -5.23 9.87 5.41
C VAL A 194 -6.13 10.98 4.86
N PRO A 195 -6.17 12.16 5.53
CA PRO A 195 -6.77 13.37 4.98
C PRO A 195 -6.06 13.79 3.69
N ARG A 196 -6.83 14.26 2.72
CA ARG A 196 -6.32 14.67 1.41
C ARG A 196 -7.29 15.60 0.68
N LYS A 197 -6.77 16.35 -0.28
CA LYS A 197 -7.58 17.10 -1.26
C LYS A 197 -8.15 16.14 -2.30
N ALA A 198 -9.18 16.57 -3.00
CA ALA A 198 -9.67 15.87 -4.19
C ALA A 198 -8.54 15.76 -5.22
N TYR A 199 -8.47 14.60 -5.91
CA TYR A 199 -7.48 14.35 -6.97
C TYR A 199 -6.01 14.54 -6.56
N TRP A 200 -5.68 14.30 -5.28
CA TRP A 200 -4.30 14.37 -4.81
C TRP A 200 -3.42 13.30 -5.45
N LEU A 201 -3.95 12.10 -5.73
CA LEU A 201 -3.37 11.10 -6.61
C LEU A 201 -4.12 11.10 -7.94
N SER A 202 -3.39 11.02 -9.06
CA SER A 202 -3.95 10.99 -10.40
C SER A 202 -3.71 9.63 -11.07
N ALA A 203 -4.75 9.03 -11.63
CA ALA A 203 -4.59 7.86 -12.47
C ALA A 203 -4.02 8.26 -13.84
N LEU A 204 -3.12 7.44 -14.39
CA LEU A 204 -2.51 7.65 -15.70
C LEU A 204 -3.38 7.11 -16.83
N ASP A 205 -4.10 6.03 -16.57
CA ASP A 205 -5.07 5.44 -17.49
C ASP A 205 -6.28 4.93 -16.69
N GLU A 206 -7.46 5.38 -17.09
CA GLU A 206 -8.70 5.05 -16.38
C GLU A 206 -9.51 3.93 -17.07
N ASN A 207 -9.21 3.64 -18.35
CA ASN A 207 -10.00 2.76 -19.20
C ASN A 207 -9.26 1.45 -19.52
N GLN A 208 -8.58 0.88 -18.53
CA GLN A 208 -7.88 -0.39 -18.69
C GLN A 208 -8.87 -1.55 -18.77
N SER A 209 -9.01 -2.15 -19.95
CA SER A 209 -9.88 -3.30 -20.20
C SER A 209 -9.46 -4.55 -19.41
N ASP A 210 -8.20 -4.62 -18.98
CA ASP A 210 -7.58 -5.69 -18.20
C ASP A 210 -7.54 -5.39 -16.68
N SER A 211 -8.36 -4.45 -16.20
CA SER A 211 -8.40 -4.12 -14.78
C SER A 211 -8.91 -5.30 -13.94
N ILE A 212 -8.26 -5.53 -12.79
CA ILE A 212 -8.66 -6.56 -11.81
C ILE A 212 -10.13 -6.37 -11.41
N TRP A 213 -10.57 -5.11 -11.25
CA TRP A 213 -11.94 -4.79 -10.84
C TRP A 213 -13.01 -5.25 -11.82
N ALA A 214 -12.75 -5.24 -13.13
CA ALA A 214 -13.67 -5.77 -14.12
C ALA A 214 -13.90 -7.28 -13.96
N GLY A 215 -12.91 -8.02 -13.49
CA GLY A 215 -13.05 -9.43 -13.10
C GLY A 215 -13.91 -9.62 -11.85
N VAL A 216 -13.70 -8.80 -10.82
CA VAL A 216 -14.47 -8.83 -9.56
C VAL A 216 -15.96 -8.61 -9.79
N LEU A 217 -16.32 -7.71 -10.71
CA LEU A 217 -17.74 -7.44 -11.02
C LEU A 217 -18.44 -8.63 -11.71
N ARG A 218 -17.69 -9.55 -12.33
CA ARG A 218 -18.25 -10.76 -12.96
C ARG A 218 -18.36 -11.92 -11.98
N ASP A 219 -17.37 -12.10 -11.13
CA ASP A 219 -17.34 -13.11 -10.09
C ASP A 219 -16.47 -12.63 -8.93
N ASP A 220 -17.10 -12.39 -7.78
CA ASP A 220 -16.45 -11.94 -6.54
C ASP A 220 -16.40 -13.02 -5.46
N SER A 221 -16.66 -14.28 -5.82
CA SER A 221 -16.78 -15.39 -4.86
C SER A 221 -15.52 -15.56 -4.00
N ARG A 222 -14.33 -15.47 -4.60
CA ARG A 222 -13.04 -15.59 -3.90
C ARG A 222 -12.77 -14.38 -3.02
N GLN A 223 -13.05 -13.17 -3.51
CA GLN A 223 -12.95 -11.92 -2.73
C GLN A 223 -13.92 -11.94 -1.56
N THR A 224 -15.13 -12.46 -1.79
CA THR A 224 -16.15 -12.61 -0.74
C THR A 224 -15.67 -13.55 0.37
N ALA A 225 -15.06 -14.68 0.04
CA ALA A 225 -14.50 -15.60 1.03
C ALA A 225 -13.40 -14.95 1.90
N LEU A 226 -12.45 -14.24 1.26
CA LEU A 226 -11.40 -13.51 1.99
C LEU A 226 -11.96 -12.34 2.83
N ALA A 227 -12.99 -11.64 2.33
CA ALA A 227 -13.64 -10.57 3.06
C ALA A 227 -14.41 -11.11 4.28
N GLN A 228 -15.06 -12.27 4.17
CA GLN A 228 -15.69 -12.98 5.29
C GLN A 228 -14.66 -13.35 6.36
N GLU A 229 -13.51 -13.90 5.95
CA GLU A 229 -12.41 -14.17 6.87
C GLU A 229 -11.93 -12.91 7.58
N LEU A 230 -11.74 -11.81 6.82
CA LEU A 230 -11.27 -10.53 7.35
C LEU A 230 -12.23 -9.97 8.43
N VAL A 231 -13.54 -10.00 8.19
CA VAL A 231 -14.50 -9.47 9.16
C VAL A 231 -14.72 -10.40 10.37
N ALA A 232 -14.40 -11.69 10.25
CA ALA A 232 -14.43 -12.63 11.37
C ALA A 232 -13.27 -12.40 12.36
N LEU A 233 -12.16 -11.80 11.93
CA LEU A 233 -11.04 -11.46 12.79
C LEU A 233 -11.35 -10.18 13.60
N PRO A 234 -10.93 -10.09 14.87
CA PRO A 234 -11.13 -8.90 15.68
C PRO A 234 -10.45 -7.68 15.04
N ARG A 235 -11.15 -6.54 15.01
CA ARG A 235 -10.57 -5.28 14.53
C ARG A 235 -9.55 -4.78 15.54
N PRO A 236 -8.29 -4.52 15.13
CA PRO A 236 -7.26 -4.02 16.03
C PRO A 236 -7.61 -2.61 16.52
N PRO A 237 -7.40 -2.29 17.80
CA PRO A 237 -7.68 -0.96 18.30
C PRO A 237 -6.71 0.07 17.68
N LEU A 238 -7.22 1.25 17.34
CA LEU A 238 -6.36 2.34 16.91
C LEU A 238 -5.44 2.78 18.06
N PRO A 239 -4.13 2.88 17.85
CA PRO A 239 -3.23 3.42 18.85
C PRO A 239 -3.53 4.90 19.12
N ARG A 240 -3.13 5.39 20.30
CA ARG A 240 -3.33 6.80 20.63
C ARG A 240 -2.60 7.70 19.65
N ARG A 241 -3.21 8.84 19.30
CA ARG A 241 -2.52 9.90 18.55
C ARG A 241 -1.47 10.55 19.46
N ARG A 242 -0.27 10.74 18.95
CA ARG A 242 0.76 11.51 19.65
C ARG A 242 0.27 12.95 19.81
N SER A 243 0.32 13.52 21.00
CA SER A 243 0.03 14.94 21.21
C SER A 243 1.09 15.77 20.46
N ARG A 244 0.68 16.87 19.83
CA ARG A 244 1.59 17.82 19.17
C ARG A 244 2.47 18.61 20.17
N TRP A 245 2.16 18.54 21.47
CA TRP A 245 2.91 19.26 22.50
C TRP A 245 3.92 18.31 23.14
N PRO A 246 5.24 18.63 23.13
CA PRO A 246 6.16 18.00 24.05
C PRO A 246 5.59 18.28 25.48
N ARG A 247 5.49 17.24 26.31
CA ARG A 247 5.21 17.45 27.72
C ARG A 247 6.35 18.31 28.27
N LEU A 248 6.12 19.59 28.41
CA LEU A 248 6.95 20.44 29.25
C LEU A 248 6.91 19.78 30.62
N PHE A 249 8.01 19.18 31.04
CA PHE A 249 8.22 18.78 32.42
C PHE A 249 8.22 20.08 33.20
N VAL A 250 7.08 20.46 33.77
CA VAL A 250 7.03 21.39 34.87
C VAL A 250 7.66 20.64 36.02
N ARG A 251 8.95 20.89 36.31
CA ARG A 251 9.50 20.58 37.63
C ARG A 251 8.74 21.48 38.61
N ALA A 252 7.97 20.88 39.47
CA ALA A 252 7.45 21.55 40.65
C ALA A 252 8.63 22.00 41.53
N PRO A 253 8.49 23.14 42.20
CA PRO A 253 9.53 23.73 43.04
C PRO A 253 9.89 22.86 44.24
#